data_24f834a0cb51c300da5304d005183406
#
_entry.id   24f834a0cb51c300da5304d005183406
#
_cell.length_a   1.000
_cell.length_b   1.000
_cell.length_c   1.000
_cell.angle_alpha   90.00
_cell.angle_beta   90.00
_cell.angle_gamma   90.00
#
_symmetry.space_group_name_H-M   'P 1'
#
loop_
_entity.id
_entity.type
_entity.pdbx_description
1 polymer ?
#
loop_
_entity_poly.entity_id
_entity_poly.type
_entity_poly.pdbx_seq_one_letter_code
_entity_poly.pdbx_strand_id
1 'polypeptide(L)'
;MKSLLKYLYSIAFRVLLLPFSLCKIRRERLVFTGLTGGSGYDYSGNPRYLSDFIQKQEPGKFDIYWMVTDPSRYRSEEKQGLHFVKHFTVRSFYYLLTASVIVTNGSYAPWFPFRKRQYLINTWHGGGAYKRIENDKPDANWATRKRAQFCAENIQLMVSSCQAANEKLFRHAFLYEGEILECGMPRNDFLVRGETVDAARKVRSTYQIDPGCRILLYAPTYRPDGENYMPDFTGLRKILEKNDEKWYVLYRAHRYSEDDASALEKTWSADVTDYPDMQELLAAADMLITDYSSCIWDYSFLYRPCFLYTPDLEQYLAKTGFYIPIQEWPFPICRNEQELEDAIDSYDAGQNRKAIQKHHQKMGSFESGHACEKVCERIRRKSICEENT
;
A
#
# COMPACT_ATOMS: atom_id res chain seq x y z
N MET A 1 8.45 -24.10 23.18
CA MET A 1 9.85 -23.65 23.29
C MET A 1 10.15 -22.43 22.40
N LYS A 2 9.93 -22.47 21.08
CA LYS A 2 10.18 -21.34 20.17
C LYS A 2 9.39 -20.04 20.51
N SER A 3 8.16 -20.13 21.00
CA SER A 3 7.34 -18.97 21.37
C SER A 3 7.81 -18.30 22.68
N LEU A 4 8.23 -19.08 23.65
CA LEU A 4 8.80 -18.57 24.90
C LEU A 4 10.12 -17.84 24.66
N LEU A 5 11.00 -18.39 23.83
CA LEU A 5 12.25 -17.73 23.43
C LEU A 5 12.00 -16.39 22.72
N LYS A 6 11.03 -16.34 21.80
CA LYS A 6 10.62 -15.09 21.15
C LYS A 6 10.09 -14.07 22.14
N TYR A 7 9.33 -14.50 23.12
CA TYR A 7 8.79 -13.62 24.16
C TYR A 7 9.90 -13.06 25.07
N LEU A 8 10.82 -13.91 25.54
CA LEU A 8 11.98 -13.49 26.35
C LEU A 8 12.89 -12.54 25.55
N TYR A 9 13.12 -12.82 24.27
CA TYR A 9 13.84 -11.92 23.37
C TYR A 9 13.15 -10.55 23.28
N SER A 10 11.82 -10.54 23.15
CA SER A 10 11.04 -9.30 23.09
C SER A 10 11.19 -8.46 24.37
N ILE A 11 11.18 -9.09 25.54
CA ILE A 11 11.41 -8.41 26.83
C ILE A 11 12.83 -7.85 26.91
N ALA A 12 13.84 -8.68 26.61
CA ALA A 12 15.23 -8.25 26.65
C ALA A 12 15.49 -7.06 25.71
N PHE A 13 14.94 -7.11 24.52
CA PHE A 13 15.07 -6.02 23.56
C PHE A 13 14.37 -4.74 24.03
N ARG A 14 13.19 -4.87 24.65
CA ARG A 14 12.46 -3.74 25.23
C ARG A 14 13.26 -3.09 26.35
N VAL A 15 13.89 -3.90 27.25
CA VAL A 15 14.77 -3.41 28.33
C VAL A 15 15.99 -2.68 27.74
N LEU A 16 16.60 -3.21 26.69
CA LEU A 16 17.74 -2.58 26.02
C LEU A 16 17.41 -1.18 25.47
N LEU A 17 16.16 -0.95 25.07
CA LEU A 17 15.68 0.33 24.52
C LEU A 17 15.24 1.33 25.62
N LEU A 18 15.08 0.91 26.88
CA LEU A 18 14.63 1.79 27.98
C LEU A 18 15.48 3.05 28.17
N PRO A 19 16.83 3.05 28.02
CA PRO A 19 17.61 4.28 28.14
C PRO A 19 17.15 5.41 27.23
N PHE A 20 16.63 5.10 26.04
CA PHE A 20 16.08 6.12 25.14
C PHE A 20 14.82 6.79 25.68
N SER A 21 14.13 6.18 26.66
CA SER A 21 12.97 6.80 27.34
C SER A 21 13.36 8.02 28.18
N LEU A 22 14.64 8.16 28.54
CA LEU A 22 15.17 9.34 29.24
C LEU A 22 15.40 10.52 28.29
N CYS A 23 15.51 10.28 26.98
CA CYS A 23 15.66 11.33 26.00
C CYS A 23 14.35 12.11 25.85
N LYS A 24 14.45 13.44 25.68
CA LYS A 24 13.28 14.30 25.44
C LYS A 24 12.62 13.96 24.08
N ILE A 25 11.30 13.86 24.06
CA ILE A 25 10.54 13.82 22.81
C ILE A 25 10.64 15.19 22.13
N ARG A 26 10.99 15.21 20.86
CA ARG A 26 11.12 16.40 20.03
C ARG A 26 9.79 16.63 19.31
N ARG A 27 9.17 17.79 19.55
CA ARG A 27 7.84 18.12 18.99
C ARG A 27 7.83 18.22 17.48
N GLU A 28 8.89 18.80 16.93
CA GLU A 28 9.11 18.97 15.50
C GLU A 28 9.46 17.68 14.75
N ARG A 29 9.81 16.61 15.50
CA ARG A 29 10.29 15.36 14.89
C ARG A 29 9.16 14.46 14.51
N LEU A 30 9.07 14.18 13.21
CA LEU A 30 8.19 13.19 12.61
C LEU A 30 9.03 12.02 12.11
N VAL A 31 8.57 10.79 12.37
CA VAL A 31 9.22 9.59 11.83
C VAL A 31 8.25 8.82 10.97
N PHE A 32 8.68 8.47 9.79
CA PHE A 32 7.91 7.71 8.80
C PHE A 32 8.51 6.34 8.56
N THR A 33 7.64 5.34 8.40
CA THR A 33 8.01 3.97 8.01
C THR A 33 7.07 3.46 6.95
N GLY A 34 7.60 3.11 5.78
CA GLY A 34 6.86 2.45 4.70
C GLY A 34 7.22 0.97 4.67
N LEU A 35 6.33 0.09 5.17
CA LEU A 35 6.50 -1.34 5.02
C LEU A 35 6.18 -1.73 3.58
N THR A 36 7.15 -2.34 2.92
CA THR A 36 6.93 -3.07 1.67
C THR A 36 6.65 -4.53 2.00
N GLY A 37 5.75 -5.17 1.29
CA GLY A 37 5.40 -6.58 1.56
C GLY A 37 6.65 -7.42 1.91
N GLY A 38 6.67 -8.05 3.10
CA GLY A 38 7.82 -8.75 3.70
C GLY A 38 8.52 -7.97 4.81
N SER A 39 9.84 -8.09 4.95
CA SER A 39 10.61 -7.49 6.05
C SER A 39 11.30 -6.15 5.69
N GLY A 40 11.03 -5.61 4.50
CA GLY A 40 11.66 -4.39 4.01
C GLY A 40 10.96 -3.11 4.45
N TYR A 41 11.75 -2.04 4.60
CA TYR A 41 11.29 -0.67 4.83
C TYR A 41 11.79 0.21 3.70
N ASP A 42 10.86 0.93 3.09
CA ASP A 42 11.15 1.74 1.92
C ASP A 42 10.40 3.07 1.96
N TYR A 43 10.84 4.03 1.17
CA TYR A 43 10.16 5.31 0.97
C TYR A 43 8.99 5.11 0.01
N SER A 44 7.85 4.69 0.54
CA SER A 44 6.73 4.21 -0.28
C SER A 44 5.36 4.32 0.38
N GLY A 45 4.32 4.14 -0.42
CA GLY A 45 2.93 4.03 0.02
C GLY A 45 2.37 5.30 0.68
N ASN A 46 1.31 5.16 1.47
CA ASN A 46 0.65 6.27 2.14
C ASN A 46 1.60 7.19 2.94
N PRO A 47 2.56 6.65 3.72
CA PRO A 47 3.50 7.49 4.46
C PRO A 47 4.33 8.40 3.55
N ARG A 48 4.75 7.94 2.34
CA ARG A 48 5.49 8.75 1.38
C ARG A 48 4.68 9.94 0.92
N TYR A 49 3.48 9.70 0.38
CA TYR A 49 2.63 10.80 -0.12
C TYR A 49 2.30 11.83 0.96
N LEU A 50 2.11 11.37 2.21
CA LEU A 50 1.89 12.26 3.34
C LEU A 50 3.14 13.07 3.70
N SER A 51 4.34 12.45 3.72
CA SER A 51 5.59 13.18 4.03
C SER A 51 5.93 14.21 2.96
N ASP A 52 5.72 13.87 1.67
CA ASP A 52 5.93 14.78 0.56
C ASP A 52 4.98 15.97 0.62
N PHE A 53 3.71 15.69 0.96
CA PHE A 53 2.70 16.74 1.17
C PHE A 53 3.12 17.68 2.31
N ILE A 54 3.53 17.16 3.47
CA ILE A 54 3.97 17.97 4.61
C ILE A 54 5.20 18.80 4.24
N GLN A 55 6.19 18.20 3.59
CA GLN A 55 7.41 18.91 3.17
C GLN A 55 7.12 20.06 2.21
N LYS A 56 6.15 19.85 1.30
CA LYS A 56 5.73 20.86 0.33
C LYS A 56 4.92 21.99 0.96
N GLN A 57 4.00 21.66 1.88
CA GLN A 57 3.08 22.64 2.47
C GLN A 57 3.69 23.40 3.65
N GLU A 58 4.64 22.78 4.37
CA GLU A 58 5.21 23.34 5.59
C GLU A 58 6.75 23.18 5.61
N PRO A 59 7.45 23.74 4.61
CA PRO A 59 8.90 23.55 4.47
C PRO A 59 9.63 24.07 5.73
N GLY A 60 10.51 23.20 6.27
CA GLY A 60 11.35 23.53 7.43
C GLY A 60 10.62 23.57 8.79
N LYS A 61 9.32 23.31 8.85
CA LYS A 61 8.57 23.27 10.13
C LYS A 61 8.81 21.99 10.93
N PHE A 62 9.01 20.88 10.23
CA PHE A 62 9.19 19.56 10.83
C PHE A 62 10.51 18.93 10.42
N ASP A 63 11.14 18.22 11.37
CA ASP A 63 12.29 17.34 11.14
C ASP A 63 11.75 15.97 10.71
N ILE A 64 11.74 15.68 9.42
CA ILE A 64 11.17 14.45 8.87
C ILE A 64 12.24 13.36 8.70
N TYR A 65 12.10 12.26 9.43
CA TYR A 65 12.97 11.10 9.37
C TYR A 65 12.26 9.89 8.78
N TRP A 66 12.92 9.25 7.81
CA TRP A 66 12.46 8.00 7.22
C TRP A 66 13.31 6.82 7.69
N MET A 67 12.66 5.78 8.19
CA MET A 67 13.33 4.51 8.49
C MET A 67 13.26 3.62 7.26
N VAL A 68 14.42 3.36 6.63
CA VAL A 68 14.52 2.59 5.38
C VAL A 68 15.57 1.49 5.48
N THR A 69 15.49 0.49 4.60
CA THR A 69 16.47 -0.60 4.55
C THR A 69 17.81 -0.12 4.04
N ASP A 70 17.81 0.69 2.97
CA ASP A 70 19.01 1.27 2.38
C ASP A 70 18.87 2.78 2.13
N PRO A 71 19.44 3.62 3.02
CA PRO A 71 19.39 5.08 2.87
C PRO A 71 20.11 5.62 1.62
N SER A 72 21.07 4.87 1.08
CA SER A 72 21.88 5.37 -0.06
C SER A 72 21.06 5.58 -1.33
N ARG A 73 19.88 4.97 -1.40
CA ARG A 73 18.93 5.07 -2.53
C ARG A 73 18.21 6.41 -2.62
N TYR A 74 18.24 7.26 -1.56
CA TYR A 74 17.38 8.46 -1.42
C TYR A 74 18.16 9.77 -1.29
N ARG A 75 19.34 9.85 -1.91
CA ARG A 75 20.19 11.06 -1.85
C ARG A 75 19.56 12.30 -2.49
N SER A 76 18.67 12.11 -3.45
CA SER A 76 17.92 13.20 -4.10
C SER A 76 16.87 13.80 -3.17
N GLU A 77 16.19 12.95 -2.39
CA GLU A 77 15.17 13.34 -1.43
C GLU A 77 15.77 13.96 -0.16
N GLU A 78 16.98 13.55 0.23
CA GLU A 78 17.74 14.20 1.31
C GLU A 78 18.03 15.68 1.00
N LYS A 79 18.33 16.02 -0.25
CA LYS A 79 18.53 17.41 -0.67
C LYS A 79 17.27 18.28 -0.56
N GLN A 80 16.10 17.65 -0.43
CA GLN A 80 14.82 18.31 -0.24
C GLN A 80 14.45 18.47 1.25
N GLY A 81 15.34 18.11 2.18
CA GLY A 81 15.13 18.26 3.63
C GLY A 81 14.52 17.03 4.32
N LEU A 82 14.49 15.89 3.66
CA LEU A 82 14.15 14.61 4.28
C LEU A 82 15.42 13.93 4.81
N HIS A 83 15.29 13.19 5.92
CA HIS A 83 16.42 12.47 6.51
C HIS A 83 16.18 10.96 6.44
N PHE A 84 17.08 10.22 5.80
CA PHE A 84 16.97 8.76 5.69
C PHE A 84 17.91 8.05 6.66
N VAL A 85 17.38 7.13 7.44
CA VAL A 85 18.10 6.41 8.48
C VAL A 85 17.92 4.91 8.27
N LYS A 86 19.04 4.17 8.31
CA LYS A 86 18.98 2.71 8.19
C LYS A 86 18.15 2.13 9.34
N HIS A 87 17.11 1.40 8.98
CA HIS A 87 16.23 0.70 9.92
C HIS A 87 17.03 -0.29 10.80
N PHE A 88 16.55 -0.53 12.01
CA PHE A 88 17.14 -1.48 12.96
C PHE A 88 18.57 -1.14 13.41
N THR A 89 18.89 0.13 13.53
CA THR A 89 20.14 0.65 14.10
C THR A 89 19.88 1.42 15.37
N VAL A 90 20.91 1.63 16.21
CA VAL A 90 20.84 2.47 17.41
C VAL A 90 20.29 3.86 17.07
N ARG A 91 20.74 4.43 15.93
CA ARG A 91 20.31 5.74 15.43
C ARG A 91 18.81 5.73 15.09
N SER A 92 18.29 4.66 14.45
CA SER A 92 16.87 4.56 14.13
C SER A 92 16.00 4.48 15.39
N PHE A 93 16.42 3.74 16.39
CA PHE A 93 15.71 3.67 17.68
C PHE A 93 15.70 5.00 18.42
N TYR A 94 16.80 5.74 18.39
CA TYR A 94 16.86 7.09 18.95
C TYR A 94 15.81 8.01 18.29
N TYR A 95 15.74 8.04 16.97
CA TYR A 95 14.76 8.89 16.29
C TYR A 95 13.33 8.41 16.53
N LEU A 96 13.05 7.11 16.42
CA LEU A 96 11.73 6.54 16.71
C LEU A 96 11.26 6.87 18.13
N LEU A 97 12.13 6.72 19.16
CA LEU A 97 11.74 6.91 20.56
C LEU A 97 11.73 8.37 21.01
N THR A 98 12.25 9.28 20.19
CA THR A 98 12.23 10.72 20.45
C THR A 98 11.32 11.51 19.49
N ALA A 99 10.62 10.84 18.60
CA ALA A 99 9.62 11.45 17.73
C ALA A 99 8.34 11.78 18.49
N SER A 100 7.72 12.91 18.19
CA SER A 100 6.38 13.26 18.68
C SER A 100 5.31 12.50 17.90
N VAL A 101 5.50 12.35 16.59
CA VAL A 101 4.59 11.62 15.70
C VAL A 101 5.35 10.54 14.95
N ILE A 102 4.75 9.37 14.88
CA ILE A 102 5.23 8.24 14.09
C ILE A 102 4.12 7.88 13.09
N VAL A 103 4.46 7.82 11.82
CA VAL A 103 3.54 7.41 10.75
C VAL A 103 4.00 6.10 10.15
N THR A 104 3.09 5.13 10.07
CA THR A 104 3.36 3.81 9.50
C THR A 104 2.20 3.35 8.61
N ASN A 105 2.46 2.42 7.71
CA ASN A 105 1.43 1.72 6.96
C ASN A 105 1.29 0.23 7.36
N GLY A 106 1.90 -0.17 8.45
CA GLY A 106 1.91 -1.56 8.91
C GLY A 106 1.97 -1.69 10.43
N SER A 107 2.21 -2.91 10.90
CA SER A 107 2.25 -3.25 12.31
C SER A 107 3.67 -3.15 12.87
N TYR A 108 3.80 -2.69 14.10
CA TYR A 108 5.05 -2.74 14.84
C TYR A 108 5.21 -4.05 15.63
N ALA A 109 6.45 -4.42 15.88
CA ALA A 109 6.74 -5.60 16.69
C ALA A 109 6.38 -5.36 18.18
N PRO A 110 5.88 -6.40 18.88
CA PRO A 110 5.43 -6.29 20.29
C PRO A 110 6.50 -5.84 21.29
N TRP A 111 7.76 -5.93 20.93
CA TRP A 111 8.88 -5.48 21.78
C TRP A 111 9.14 -3.97 21.71
N PHE A 112 8.54 -3.23 20.77
CA PHE A 112 8.81 -1.80 20.63
C PHE A 112 8.17 -1.01 21.78
N PRO A 113 8.96 -0.23 22.58
CA PRO A 113 8.48 0.47 23.76
C PRO A 113 7.90 1.85 23.43
N PHE A 114 6.72 1.90 22.82
CA PHE A 114 6.04 3.17 22.58
C PHE A 114 5.89 3.97 23.87
N ARG A 115 6.02 5.29 23.76
CA ARG A 115 5.91 6.22 24.89
C ARG A 115 4.54 6.90 24.86
N LYS A 116 3.92 7.10 26.02
CA LYS A 116 2.55 7.67 26.17
C LYS A 116 2.34 9.02 25.46
N ARG A 117 3.41 9.82 25.30
CA ARG A 117 3.34 11.13 24.61
C ARG A 117 3.55 11.04 23.10
N GLN A 118 3.88 9.91 22.56
CA GLN A 118 4.01 9.73 21.10
C GLN A 118 2.62 9.55 20.49
N TYR A 119 2.45 10.05 19.27
CA TYR A 119 1.23 9.91 18.49
C TYR A 119 1.50 9.00 17.29
N LEU A 120 1.03 7.76 17.38
CA LEU A 120 1.21 6.78 16.32
C LEU A 120 0.01 6.80 15.37
N ILE A 121 0.27 7.15 14.13
CA ILE A 121 -0.70 7.14 13.02
C ILE A 121 -0.42 5.91 12.16
N ASN A 122 -1.42 5.07 11.99
CA ASN A 122 -1.35 3.97 11.03
C ASN A 122 -2.22 4.29 9.81
N THR A 123 -1.59 4.44 8.66
CA THR A 123 -2.28 4.76 7.40
C THR A 123 -2.76 3.52 6.67
N TRP A 124 -2.47 2.33 7.19
CA TRP A 124 -2.68 1.07 6.50
C TRP A 124 -2.04 1.04 5.10
N HIS A 125 -2.15 -0.07 4.37
CA HIS A 125 -1.50 -0.23 3.06
C HIS A 125 -2.41 -0.79 1.98
N GLY A 126 -3.66 -1.16 2.28
CA GLY A 126 -4.64 -1.67 1.31
C GLY A 126 -5.93 -0.87 1.37
N GLY A 127 -6.39 -0.36 0.24
CA GLY A 127 -7.73 0.21 0.14
C GLY A 127 -8.81 -0.85 0.07
N GLY A 128 -10.04 -0.48 0.41
CA GLY A 128 -11.16 -1.41 0.48
C GLY A 128 -11.05 -2.43 1.62
N ALA A 129 -11.87 -3.48 1.58
CA ALA A 129 -11.87 -4.57 2.55
C ALA A 129 -12.10 -5.91 1.84
N TYR A 130 -11.12 -6.34 1.08
CA TYR A 130 -11.24 -7.53 0.22
C TYR A 130 -10.80 -8.81 0.92
N LYS A 131 -9.51 -8.94 1.25
CA LYS A 131 -8.90 -10.15 1.83
C LYS A 131 -9.04 -10.18 3.34
N ARG A 132 -9.26 -11.37 3.89
CA ARG A 132 -9.19 -11.59 5.35
C ARG A 132 -7.78 -11.39 5.86
N ILE A 133 -7.66 -10.70 6.98
CA ILE A 133 -6.37 -10.34 7.59
C ILE A 133 -6.36 -10.72 9.07
N GLU A 134 -5.17 -10.74 9.66
CA GLU A 134 -4.91 -10.95 11.08
C GLU A 134 -5.78 -12.05 11.72
N ASN A 135 -6.69 -11.71 12.62
CA ASN A 135 -7.53 -12.65 13.36
C ASN A 135 -8.59 -13.36 12.52
N ASP A 136 -8.87 -12.87 11.33
CA ASP A 136 -9.89 -13.43 10.44
C ASP A 136 -9.30 -14.39 9.39
N LYS A 137 -7.98 -14.57 9.38
CA LYS A 137 -7.35 -15.58 8.54
C LYS A 137 -7.68 -16.99 9.00
N PRO A 138 -7.79 -17.96 8.08
CA PRO A 138 -8.05 -19.35 8.43
C PRO A 138 -7.03 -19.98 9.40
N ASP A 139 -5.78 -19.55 9.34
CA ASP A 139 -4.66 -19.99 10.18
C ASP A 139 -4.40 -19.11 11.41
N ALA A 140 -5.30 -18.16 11.71
CA ALA A 140 -5.17 -17.27 12.85
C ALA A 140 -5.14 -18.06 14.18
N ASN A 141 -4.24 -17.65 15.06
CA ASN A 141 -4.01 -18.31 16.34
C ASN A 141 -3.83 -17.30 17.46
N TRP A 142 -3.61 -17.80 18.69
CA TRP A 142 -3.42 -16.97 19.88
C TRP A 142 -2.31 -15.90 19.70
N ALA A 143 -1.20 -16.25 19.07
CA ALA A 143 -0.09 -15.31 18.87
C ALA A 143 -0.46 -14.18 17.89
N THR A 144 -1.23 -14.50 16.83
CA THR A 144 -1.80 -13.52 15.90
C THR A 144 -2.67 -12.52 16.67
N ARG A 145 -3.59 -13.03 17.51
CA ARG A 145 -4.48 -12.19 18.33
C ARG A 145 -3.72 -11.26 19.27
N LYS A 146 -2.71 -11.78 19.98
CA LYS A 146 -1.88 -10.97 20.90
C LYS A 146 -1.10 -9.88 20.16
N ARG A 147 -0.60 -10.17 18.96
CA ARG A 147 0.08 -9.17 18.13
C ARG A 147 -0.89 -8.08 17.68
N ALA A 148 -2.07 -8.47 17.21
CA ALA A 148 -3.11 -7.52 16.79
C ALA A 148 -3.52 -6.60 17.94
N GLN A 149 -3.77 -7.13 19.14
CA GLN A 149 -4.07 -6.37 20.35
C GLN A 149 -2.95 -5.36 20.67
N PHE A 150 -1.69 -5.81 20.71
CA PHE A 150 -0.56 -4.91 20.97
C PHE A 150 -0.50 -3.76 19.97
N CYS A 151 -0.69 -4.04 18.68
CA CYS A 151 -0.70 -3.02 17.65
C CYS A 151 -1.87 -2.05 17.87
N ALA A 152 -3.08 -2.56 18.12
CA ALA A 152 -4.27 -1.76 18.34
C ALA A 152 -4.13 -0.82 19.55
N GLU A 153 -3.61 -1.30 20.68
CA GLU A 153 -3.42 -0.52 21.91
C GLU A 153 -2.43 0.64 21.76
N ASN A 154 -1.51 0.56 20.81
CA ASN A 154 -0.46 1.57 20.61
C ASN A 154 -0.76 2.57 19.48
N ILE A 155 -1.79 2.32 18.67
CA ILE A 155 -2.20 3.24 17.60
C ILE A 155 -3.17 4.29 18.18
N GLN A 156 -2.88 5.58 18.00
CA GLN A 156 -3.77 6.67 18.39
C GLN A 156 -4.71 7.08 17.26
N LEU A 157 -4.28 6.91 16.01
CA LEU A 157 -5.09 7.24 14.85
C LEU A 157 -4.94 6.20 13.75
N MET A 158 -6.05 5.62 13.30
CA MET A 158 -6.12 4.79 12.09
C MET A 158 -6.70 5.62 10.94
N VAL A 159 -6.04 5.60 9.79
CA VAL A 159 -6.54 6.26 8.56
C VAL A 159 -7.31 5.25 7.73
N SER A 160 -8.49 5.61 7.28
CA SER A 160 -9.41 4.69 6.60
C SER A 160 -9.82 5.15 5.21
N SER A 161 -9.89 4.15 4.31
CA SER A 161 -10.35 4.30 2.92
C SER A 161 -11.87 4.21 2.76
N CYS A 162 -12.55 3.44 3.64
CA CYS A 162 -13.98 3.18 3.51
C CYS A 162 -14.59 2.58 4.78
N GLN A 163 -15.93 2.64 4.89
CA GLN A 163 -16.68 2.08 6.01
C GLN A 163 -16.46 0.55 6.17
N ALA A 164 -16.41 -0.18 5.08
CA ALA A 164 -16.15 -1.62 5.14
C ALA A 164 -14.77 -1.94 5.74
N ALA A 165 -13.75 -1.10 5.52
CA ALA A 165 -12.45 -1.23 6.16
C ALA A 165 -12.51 -0.96 7.67
N ASN A 166 -13.29 0.05 8.10
CA ASN A 166 -13.51 0.31 9.52
C ASN A 166 -14.06 -0.91 10.24
N GLU A 167 -15.13 -1.48 9.71
CA GLU A 167 -15.87 -2.57 10.34
C GLU A 167 -15.07 -3.88 10.31
N LYS A 168 -14.64 -4.29 9.11
CA LYS A 168 -14.05 -5.62 8.88
C LYS A 168 -12.58 -5.70 9.25
N LEU A 169 -11.80 -4.70 8.84
CA LEU A 169 -10.36 -4.73 9.08
C LEU A 169 -10.02 -4.19 10.47
N PHE A 170 -10.41 -2.94 10.77
CA PHE A 170 -9.88 -2.27 11.95
C PHE A 170 -10.62 -2.70 13.22
N ARG A 171 -11.94 -2.67 13.26
CA ARG A 171 -12.70 -3.08 14.44
C ARG A 171 -12.65 -4.58 14.67
N HIS A 172 -12.89 -5.38 13.64
CA HIS A 172 -13.00 -6.83 13.80
C HIS A 172 -11.64 -7.54 13.77
N ALA A 173 -10.88 -7.46 12.68
CA ALA A 173 -9.64 -8.24 12.54
C ALA A 173 -8.48 -7.71 13.39
N PHE A 174 -8.35 -6.38 13.52
CA PHE A 174 -7.32 -5.75 14.37
C PHE A 174 -7.74 -5.54 15.81
N LEU A 175 -9.04 -5.63 16.15
CA LEU A 175 -9.58 -5.33 17.48
C LEU A 175 -9.28 -3.88 17.91
N TYR A 176 -9.30 -2.94 16.97
CA TYR A 176 -8.95 -1.55 17.22
C TYR A 176 -10.16 -0.76 17.72
N GLU A 177 -10.05 -0.16 18.91
CA GLU A 177 -11.11 0.62 19.57
C GLU A 177 -10.86 2.14 19.52
N GLY A 178 -9.70 2.56 19.00
CA GLY A 178 -9.29 3.96 18.97
C GLY A 178 -9.97 4.79 17.86
N GLU A 179 -9.43 5.98 17.63
CA GLU A 179 -9.93 6.93 16.62
C GLU A 179 -9.63 6.46 15.20
N ILE A 180 -10.65 6.50 14.33
CA ILE A 180 -10.52 6.25 12.90
C ILE A 180 -10.79 7.57 12.15
N LEU A 181 -9.84 7.98 11.32
CA LEU A 181 -9.98 9.15 10.44
C LEU A 181 -10.50 8.69 9.07
N GLU A 182 -11.74 8.98 8.80
CA GLU A 182 -12.46 8.65 7.58
C GLU A 182 -12.16 9.69 6.49
N CYS A 183 -11.05 9.50 5.77
CA CYS A 183 -10.58 10.53 4.83
C CYS A 183 -10.08 10.02 3.48
N GLY A 184 -10.02 8.71 3.29
CA GLY A 184 -9.33 8.10 2.16
C GLY A 184 -7.86 7.82 2.46
N MET A 185 -7.13 7.39 1.45
CA MET A 185 -5.72 7.04 1.55
C MET A 185 -4.84 8.13 0.93
N PRO A 186 -3.82 8.64 1.64
CA PRO A 186 -2.90 9.68 1.14
C PRO A 186 -2.36 9.42 -0.27
N ARG A 187 -2.00 8.19 -0.59
CA ARG A 187 -1.45 7.82 -1.90
C ARG A 187 -2.47 7.91 -3.05
N ASN A 188 -3.77 7.89 -2.73
CA ASN A 188 -4.82 7.94 -3.73
C ASN A 188 -5.26 9.37 -4.09
N ASP A 189 -4.85 10.37 -3.32
CA ASP A 189 -5.31 11.74 -3.51
C ASP A 189 -5.20 12.23 -4.96
N PHE A 190 -4.05 12.04 -5.61
CA PHE A 190 -3.86 12.50 -6.98
C PHE A 190 -4.59 11.65 -8.02
N LEU A 191 -4.81 10.34 -7.75
CA LEU A 191 -5.62 9.47 -8.61
C LEU A 191 -7.08 9.90 -8.59
N VAL A 192 -7.60 10.18 -7.37
CA VAL A 192 -9.00 10.62 -7.17
C VAL A 192 -9.24 11.98 -7.82
N ARG A 193 -8.26 12.90 -7.76
CA ARG A 193 -8.34 14.22 -8.43
C ARG A 193 -8.08 14.16 -9.93
N GLY A 194 -7.66 13.02 -10.47
CA GLY A 194 -7.33 12.88 -11.89
C GLY A 194 -6.00 13.56 -12.30
N GLU A 195 -5.13 13.87 -11.36
CA GLU A 195 -3.84 14.54 -11.58
C GLU A 195 -2.75 13.55 -12.04
N THR A 196 -3.06 12.72 -13.04
CA THR A 196 -2.24 11.54 -13.41
C THR A 196 -1.20 11.82 -14.49
N VAL A 197 -1.26 12.98 -15.17
CA VAL A 197 -0.47 13.27 -16.38
C VAL A 197 1.04 13.22 -16.12
N ASP A 198 1.52 13.84 -15.05
CA ASP A 198 2.95 13.90 -14.76
C ASP A 198 3.51 12.54 -14.34
N ALA A 199 2.74 11.77 -13.56
CA ALA A 199 3.09 10.41 -13.19
C ALA A 199 3.17 9.49 -14.42
N ALA A 200 2.18 9.56 -15.31
CA ALA A 200 2.17 8.80 -16.54
C ALA A 200 3.36 9.18 -17.46
N ARG A 201 3.67 10.48 -17.58
CA ARG A 201 4.81 10.97 -18.36
C ARG A 201 6.14 10.42 -17.81
N LYS A 202 6.30 10.42 -16.49
CA LYS A 202 7.49 9.89 -15.82
C LYS A 202 7.70 8.40 -16.12
N VAL A 203 6.64 7.57 -16.00
CA VAL A 203 6.70 6.14 -16.32
C VAL A 203 7.07 5.93 -17.79
N ARG A 204 6.38 6.60 -18.71
CA ARG A 204 6.66 6.52 -20.16
C ARG A 204 8.10 6.91 -20.48
N SER A 205 8.62 7.98 -19.87
CA SER A 205 10.00 8.42 -20.07
C SER A 205 11.00 7.39 -19.51
N THR A 206 10.73 6.82 -18.34
CA THR A 206 11.62 5.82 -17.71
C THR A 206 11.79 4.58 -18.58
N TYR A 207 10.72 4.11 -19.20
CA TYR A 207 10.73 2.88 -20.03
C TYR A 207 10.74 3.16 -21.54
N GLN A 208 10.91 4.42 -21.95
CA GLN A 208 10.99 4.86 -23.34
C GLN A 208 9.77 4.41 -24.17
N ILE A 209 8.58 4.45 -23.57
CA ILE A 209 7.33 4.03 -24.19
C ILE A 209 6.86 5.11 -25.15
N ASP A 210 6.60 4.73 -26.42
CA ASP A 210 6.06 5.61 -27.45
C ASP A 210 4.76 6.30 -26.97
N PRO A 211 4.59 7.61 -27.14
CA PRO A 211 3.37 8.32 -26.77
C PRO A 211 2.09 7.75 -27.39
N GLY A 212 2.17 7.15 -28.56
CA GLY A 212 1.05 6.51 -29.25
C GLY A 212 0.69 5.11 -28.72
N CYS A 213 1.53 4.49 -27.88
CA CYS A 213 1.21 3.20 -27.28
C CYS A 213 0.29 3.34 -26.08
N ARG A 214 -0.68 2.47 -25.93
CA ARG A 214 -1.41 2.24 -24.68
C ARG A 214 -0.58 1.36 -23.74
N ILE A 215 -0.83 1.46 -22.45
CA ILE A 215 -0.11 0.71 -21.43
C ILE A 215 -1.04 -0.29 -20.74
N LEU A 216 -0.68 -1.57 -20.83
CA LEU A 216 -1.24 -2.63 -20.00
C LEU A 216 -0.32 -2.85 -18.79
N LEU A 217 -0.83 -2.70 -17.57
CA LEU A 217 -0.14 -3.10 -16.36
C LEU A 217 -0.65 -4.48 -15.93
N TYR A 218 0.25 -5.45 -15.83
CA TYR A 218 -0.01 -6.74 -15.18
C TYR A 218 0.67 -6.78 -13.81
N ALA A 219 -0.12 -6.92 -12.74
CA ALA A 219 0.36 -6.84 -11.37
C ALA A 219 -0.27 -7.93 -10.48
N PRO A 220 0.21 -9.18 -10.55
CA PRO A 220 -0.33 -10.28 -9.77
C PRO A 220 0.02 -10.20 -8.28
N THR A 221 -0.80 -10.85 -7.44
CA THR A 221 -0.52 -11.06 -6.01
C THR A 221 0.52 -12.16 -5.83
N TYR A 222 1.38 -12.00 -4.83
CA TYR A 222 2.36 -13.02 -4.44
C TYR A 222 1.73 -14.37 -4.08
N ARG A 223 2.37 -15.45 -4.55
CA ARG A 223 2.05 -16.84 -4.21
C ARG A 223 3.21 -17.46 -3.42
N PRO A 224 3.00 -17.84 -2.14
CA PRO A 224 4.07 -18.43 -1.31
C PRO A 224 4.60 -19.77 -1.82
N ASP A 225 3.83 -20.48 -2.63
CA ASP A 225 4.17 -21.75 -3.25
C ASP A 225 4.99 -21.60 -4.54
N GLY A 226 5.23 -20.36 -4.99
CA GLY A 226 6.02 -20.08 -6.18
C GLY A 226 5.27 -20.36 -7.49
N GLU A 227 3.99 -20.70 -7.46
CA GLU A 227 3.18 -20.87 -8.66
C GLU A 227 2.97 -19.52 -9.35
N ASN A 228 3.24 -19.46 -10.65
CA ASN A 228 3.08 -18.29 -11.48
C ASN A 228 1.96 -18.53 -12.50
N TYR A 229 0.94 -17.68 -12.44
CA TYR A 229 -0.23 -17.75 -13.32
C TYR A 229 -0.21 -16.58 -14.31
N MET A 230 0.83 -16.50 -15.13
CA MET A 230 0.93 -15.45 -16.16
C MET A 230 0.01 -15.78 -17.35
N PRO A 231 -0.77 -14.80 -17.84
CA PRO A 231 -1.49 -14.98 -19.10
C PRO A 231 -0.53 -15.04 -20.28
N ASP A 232 -0.94 -15.67 -21.40
CA ASP A 232 -0.20 -15.57 -22.66
C ASP A 232 -0.25 -14.14 -23.20
N PHE A 233 0.79 -13.35 -22.91
CA PHE A 233 0.89 -11.97 -23.39
C PHE A 233 0.99 -11.87 -24.92
N THR A 234 1.49 -12.90 -25.61
CA THR A 234 1.56 -12.91 -27.07
C THR A 234 0.16 -13.05 -27.68
N GLY A 235 -0.66 -13.94 -27.13
CA GLY A 235 -2.07 -14.06 -27.49
C GLY A 235 -2.87 -12.81 -27.12
N LEU A 236 -2.70 -12.32 -25.90
CA LEU A 236 -3.36 -11.12 -25.39
C LEU A 236 -3.05 -9.88 -26.25
N ARG A 237 -1.79 -9.70 -26.65
CA ARG A 237 -1.38 -8.60 -27.52
C ARG A 237 -2.13 -8.61 -28.86
N LYS A 238 -2.30 -9.77 -29.50
CA LYS A 238 -3.03 -9.90 -30.77
C LYS A 238 -4.48 -9.42 -30.63
N ILE A 239 -5.09 -9.61 -29.47
CA ILE A 239 -6.45 -9.19 -29.18
C ILE A 239 -6.50 -7.67 -28.99
N LEU A 240 -5.58 -7.13 -28.21
CA LEU A 240 -5.49 -5.70 -27.92
C LEU A 240 -5.16 -4.87 -29.18
N GLU A 241 -4.39 -5.43 -30.12
CA GLU A 241 -3.98 -4.76 -31.34
C GLU A 241 -4.97 -4.92 -32.52
N LYS A 242 -6.14 -5.57 -32.32
CA LYS A 242 -7.18 -5.77 -33.38
C LYS A 242 -7.63 -4.47 -34.05
N ASN A 243 -7.53 -3.32 -33.38
CA ASN A 243 -7.98 -2.01 -33.86
C ASN A 243 -6.83 -1.07 -34.25
N ASP A 244 -5.70 -1.58 -34.70
CA ASP A 244 -4.49 -0.82 -35.04
C ASP A 244 -3.91 -0.04 -33.83
N GLU A 245 -4.32 -0.34 -32.60
CA GLU A 245 -3.76 0.22 -31.38
C GLU A 245 -2.45 -0.48 -31.02
N LYS A 246 -1.45 0.30 -30.63
CA LYS A 246 -0.18 -0.26 -30.12
C LYS A 246 -0.25 -0.37 -28.61
N TRP A 247 0.18 -1.50 -28.06
CA TRP A 247 0.20 -1.75 -26.63
C TRP A 247 1.60 -2.07 -26.12
N TYR A 248 1.91 -1.55 -24.92
CA TYR A 248 3.13 -1.83 -24.19
C TYR A 248 2.79 -2.45 -22.85
N VAL A 249 3.37 -3.60 -22.52
CA VAL A 249 3.08 -4.33 -21.27
C VAL A 249 4.10 -3.97 -20.21
N LEU A 250 3.61 -3.51 -19.07
CA LEU A 250 4.38 -3.36 -17.84
C LEU A 250 4.06 -4.54 -16.93
N TYR A 251 5.04 -5.37 -16.66
CA TYR A 251 4.92 -6.50 -15.74
C TYR A 251 5.50 -6.11 -14.38
N ARG A 252 4.68 -6.18 -13.34
CA ARG A 252 5.10 -5.93 -11.96
C ARG A 252 4.91 -7.20 -11.12
N ALA A 253 5.94 -8.04 -11.05
CA ALA A 253 5.98 -9.15 -10.10
C ALA A 253 5.93 -8.65 -8.66
N HIS A 254 5.53 -9.51 -7.75
CA HIS A 254 5.77 -9.25 -6.34
C HIS A 254 7.25 -9.45 -6.03
N ARG A 255 7.87 -8.59 -5.22
CA ARG A 255 9.32 -8.60 -4.92
C ARG A 255 9.89 -9.92 -4.35
N TYR A 256 9.03 -10.87 -4.02
CA TYR A 256 9.39 -12.21 -3.55
C TYR A 256 9.13 -13.31 -4.57
N SER A 257 8.54 -12.97 -5.70
CA SER A 257 8.38 -13.91 -6.79
C SER A 257 9.76 -14.11 -7.45
N GLU A 258 10.16 -15.32 -7.60
CA GLU A 258 11.27 -15.72 -8.49
C GLU A 258 10.75 -15.81 -9.94
N ASP A 259 9.72 -15.03 -10.26
CA ASP A 259 9.05 -15.07 -11.55
C ASP A 259 10.03 -14.69 -12.66
N ASP A 260 10.09 -15.54 -13.65
CA ASP A 260 10.95 -15.35 -14.80
C ASP A 260 10.29 -14.41 -15.81
N ALA A 261 10.63 -13.13 -15.73
CA ALA A 261 10.25 -12.12 -16.74
C ALA A 261 10.93 -12.36 -18.11
N SER A 262 11.74 -13.41 -18.26
CA SER A 262 12.44 -13.74 -19.51
C SER A 262 11.47 -14.11 -20.64
N ALA A 263 10.25 -14.52 -20.31
CA ALA A 263 9.19 -14.77 -21.29
C ALA A 263 8.64 -13.48 -21.95
N LEU A 264 8.98 -12.30 -21.40
CA LEU A 264 8.53 -11.02 -21.91
C LEU A 264 9.46 -10.51 -23.01
N GLU A 265 8.90 -10.23 -24.15
CA GLU A 265 9.66 -9.67 -25.27
C GLU A 265 9.94 -8.17 -25.07
N LYS A 266 11.22 -7.82 -24.89
CA LYS A 266 11.67 -6.45 -24.53
C LYS A 266 11.30 -5.36 -25.53
N THR A 267 10.88 -5.71 -26.73
CA THR A 267 10.48 -4.76 -27.78
C THR A 267 9.14 -4.07 -27.48
N TRP A 268 8.28 -4.72 -26.66
CA TRP A 268 6.93 -4.23 -26.35
C TRP A 268 6.55 -4.45 -24.88
N SER A 269 7.49 -4.81 -24.02
CA SER A 269 7.24 -5.01 -22.60
C SER A 269 8.46 -4.65 -21.73
N ALA A 270 8.21 -4.39 -20.45
CA ALA A 270 9.24 -4.18 -19.44
C ALA A 270 8.83 -4.80 -18.11
N ASP A 271 9.83 -5.36 -17.41
CA ASP A 271 9.73 -5.67 -15.99
C ASP A 271 9.85 -4.38 -15.18
N VAL A 272 8.81 -4.07 -14.42
CA VAL A 272 8.73 -2.87 -13.56
C VAL A 272 8.65 -3.24 -12.08
N THR A 273 9.08 -4.43 -11.71
CA THR A 273 9.08 -4.94 -10.33
C THR A 273 9.81 -4.01 -9.37
N ASP A 274 10.96 -3.47 -9.83
CA ASP A 274 11.77 -2.54 -9.04
C ASP A 274 11.34 -1.07 -9.16
N TYR A 275 10.31 -0.76 -9.94
CA TYR A 275 9.80 0.62 -10.00
C TYR A 275 9.26 1.04 -8.61
N PRO A 276 9.69 2.20 -8.08
CA PRO A 276 9.49 2.52 -6.66
C PRO A 276 8.03 2.78 -6.27
N ASP A 277 7.19 3.20 -7.21
CA ASP A 277 5.85 3.69 -6.91
C ASP A 277 4.75 3.00 -7.75
N MET A 278 3.91 2.23 -7.05
CA MET A 278 2.77 1.55 -7.68
C MET A 278 1.73 2.55 -8.21
N GLN A 279 1.50 3.66 -7.51
CA GLN A 279 0.50 4.65 -7.91
C GLN A 279 0.87 5.34 -9.22
N GLU A 280 2.16 5.58 -9.46
CA GLU A 280 2.64 6.13 -10.74
C GLU A 280 2.40 5.13 -11.88
N LEU A 281 2.62 3.82 -11.64
CA LEU A 281 2.31 2.77 -12.62
C LEU A 281 0.81 2.69 -12.91
N LEU A 282 -0.03 2.71 -11.86
CA LEU A 282 -1.49 2.74 -12.01
C LEU A 282 -1.95 3.97 -12.80
N ALA A 283 -1.38 5.14 -12.52
CA ALA A 283 -1.68 6.37 -13.24
C ALA A 283 -1.34 6.29 -14.74
N ALA A 284 -0.24 5.60 -15.07
CA ALA A 284 0.22 5.41 -16.44
C ALA A 284 -0.57 4.35 -17.22
N ALA A 285 -1.14 3.36 -16.53
CA ALA A 285 -1.81 2.23 -17.16
C ALA A 285 -3.17 2.63 -17.76
N ASP A 286 -3.39 2.28 -19.03
CA ASP A 286 -4.68 2.38 -19.70
C ASP A 286 -5.57 1.17 -19.40
N MET A 287 -4.97 0.05 -19.01
CA MET A 287 -5.62 -1.19 -18.59
C MET A 287 -4.84 -1.85 -17.46
N LEU A 288 -5.55 -2.41 -16.48
CA LEU A 288 -4.97 -3.23 -15.42
C LEU A 288 -5.47 -4.67 -15.56
N ILE A 289 -4.54 -5.62 -15.56
CA ILE A 289 -4.83 -7.02 -15.29
C ILE A 289 -4.16 -7.35 -13.97
N THR A 290 -4.93 -7.87 -13.04
CA THR A 290 -4.45 -8.29 -11.71
C THR A 290 -5.27 -9.49 -11.25
N ASP A 291 -5.23 -9.80 -9.96
CA ASP A 291 -5.97 -10.91 -9.37
C ASP A 291 -6.67 -10.51 -8.07
N TYR A 292 -6.08 -10.85 -6.92
CA TYR A 292 -6.63 -10.56 -5.59
C TYR A 292 -5.99 -9.34 -4.93
N SER A 293 -5.24 -8.54 -5.67
CA SER A 293 -4.50 -7.38 -5.15
C SER A 293 -5.43 -6.24 -4.75
N SER A 294 -5.14 -5.59 -3.63
CA SER A 294 -5.86 -4.38 -3.21
C SER A 294 -5.59 -3.15 -4.10
N CYS A 295 -4.67 -3.23 -5.07
CA CYS A 295 -4.46 -2.16 -6.04
C CYS A 295 -5.70 -1.90 -6.91
N ILE A 296 -6.63 -2.87 -7.01
CA ILE A 296 -7.93 -2.67 -7.65
C ILE A 296 -8.73 -1.52 -7.04
N TRP A 297 -8.63 -1.31 -5.70
CA TRP A 297 -9.25 -0.16 -5.03
C TRP A 297 -8.66 1.14 -5.55
N ASP A 298 -7.34 1.24 -5.56
CA ASP A 298 -6.63 2.44 -5.99
C ASP A 298 -6.92 2.73 -7.48
N TYR A 299 -6.86 1.70 -8.34
CA TYR A 299 -7.11 1.82 -9.78
C TYR A 299 -8.56 2.17 -10.11
N SER A 300 -9.51 1.75 -9.28
CA SER A 300 -10.94 1.99 -9.49
C SER A 300 -11.31 3.47 -9.60
N PHE A 301 -10.53 4.37 -9.00
CA PHE A 301 -10.75 5.82 -9.08
C PHE A 301 -10.42 6.41 -10.46
N LEU A 302 -9.72 5.68 -11.30
CA LEU A 302 -9.46 6.06 -12.68
C LEU A 302 -10.59 5.66 -13.64
N TYR A 303 -11.49 4.78 -13.22
CA TYR A 303 -12.60 4.25 -14.06
C TYR A 303 -12.15 3.62 -15.37
N ARG A 304 -10.91 3.13 -15.43
CA ARG A 304 -10.32 2.48 -16.59
C ARG A 304 -10.57 0.96 -16.57
N PRO A 305 -10.37 0.24 -17.73
CA PRO A 305 -10.49 -1.21 -17.77
C PRO A 305 -9.64 -1.92 -16.74
N CYS A 306 -10.26 -2.82 -15.97
CA CYS A 306 -9.56 -3.69 -15.03
C CYS A 306 -10.18 -5.09 -15.08
N PHE A 307 -9.34 -6.13 -15.17
CA PHE A 307 -9.74 -7.53 -15.26
C PHE A 307 -9.04 -8.34 -14.18
N LEU A 308 -9.76 -9.29 -13.58
CA LEU A 308 -9.24 -10.17 -12.54
C LEU A 308 -8.90 -11.54 -13.18
N TYR A 309 -7.62 -11.75 -13.45
CA TYR A 309 -7.14 -13.04 -13.95
C TYR A 309 -6.85 -13.98 -12.78
N THR A 310 -7.70 -14.97 -12.58
CA THR A 310 -7.77 -15.78 -11.33
C THR A 310 -7.88 -17.27 -11.60
N PRO A 311 -6.93 -17.90 -12.32
CA PRO A 311 -6.99 -19.32 -12.63
C PRO A 311 -6.90 -20.23 -11.39
N ASP A 312 -6.35 -19.74 -10.28
CA ASP A 312 -6.18 -20.43 -8.99
C ASP A 312 -7.24 -20.04 -7.94
N LEU A 313 -8.39 -19.49 -8.33
CA LEU A 313 -9.38 -18.89 -7.42
C LEU A 313 -9.78 -19.82 -6.26
N GLU A 314 -10.07 -21.09 -6.54
CA GLU A 314 -10.49 -22.05 -5.51
C GLU A 314 -9.38 -22.29 -4.46
N GLN A 315 -8.13 -22.40 -4.92
CA GLN A 315 -6.97 -22.60 -4.05
C GLN A 315 -6.70 -21.36 -3.20
N TYR A 316 -6.81 -20.17 -3.80
CA TYR A 316 -6.59 -18.91 -3.09
C TYR A 316 -7.66 -18.66 -2.03
N LEU A 317 -8.92 -18.94 -2.34
CA LEU A 317 -10.03 -18.85 -1.38
C LEU A 317 -9.83 -19.77 -0.16
N ALA A 318 -9.37 -20.99 -0.37
CA ALA A 318 -9.11 -21.94 0.72
C ALA A 318 -7.99 -21.46 1.67
N LYS A 319 -6.96 -20.77 1.12
CA LYS A 319 -5.80 -20.29 1.91
C LYS A 319 -6.03 -18.94 2.60
N THR A 320 -6.70 -18.00 1.94
CA THR A 320 -6.77 -16.60 2.40
C THR A 320 -8.18 -16.19 2.81
N GLY A 321 -9.19 -16.50 1.97
CA GLY A 321 -10.56 -16.05 2.14
C GLY A 321 -10.77 -14.56 1.88
N PHE A 322 -12.03 -14.19 1.62
CA PHE A 322 -12.43 -12.80 1.37
C PHE A 322 -13.51 -12.36 2.36
N TYR A 323 -13.56 -11.07 2.66
CA TYR A 323 -14.68 -10.46 3.41
C TYR A 323 -15.91 -10.26 2.54
N ILE A 324 -15.68 -9.99 1.26
CA ILE A 324 -16.70 -9.79 0.24
C ILE A 324 -16.47 -10.84 -0.84
N PRO A 325 -17.46 -11.64 -1.21
CA PRO A 325 -17.33 -12.56 -2.32
C PRO A 325 -16.77 -11.88 -3.57
N ILE A 326 -15.83 -12.52 -4.25
CA ILE A 326 -15.14 -11.90 -5.40
C ILE A 326 -16.12 -11.57 -6.53
N GLN A 327 -17.24 -12.31 -6.62
CA GLN A 327 -18.34 -12.06 -7.58
C GLN A 327 -19.04 -10.71 -7.35
N GLU A 328 -18.86 -10.11 -6.18
CA GLU A 328 -19.41 -8.79 -5.85
C GLU A 328 -18.41 -7.64 -6.08
N TRP A 329 -17.18 -7.97 -6.51
CA TRP A 329 -16.21 -6.96 -6.91
C TRP A 329 -16.61 -6.38 -8.28
N PRO A 330 -16.26 -5.11 -8.58
CA PRO A 330 -16.80 -4.42 -9.75
C PRO A 330 -16.12 -4.78 -11.07
N PHE A 331 -15.26 -5.82 -11.09
CA PHE A 331 -14.44 -6.17 -12.23
C PHE A 331 -14.71 -7.58 -12.74
N PRO A 332 -14.63 -7.83 -14.04
CA PRO A 332 -14.77 -9.17 -14.61
C PRO A 332 -13.76 -10.15 -14.02
N ILE A 333 -14.24 -11.36 -13.68
CA ILE A 333 -13.42 -12.46 -13.19
C ILE A 333 -13.15 -13.39 -14.36
N CYS A 334 -11.87 -13.64 -14.64
CA CYS A 334 -11.40 -14.46 -15.75
C CYS A 334 -10.57 -15.62 -15.19
N ARG A 335 -11.01 -16.86 -15.38
CA ARG A 335 -10.36 -18.06 -14.84
C ARG A 335 -9.38 -18.70 -15.83
N ASN A 336 -9.45 -18.27 -17.07
CA ASN A 336 -8.59 -18.72 -18.15
C ASN A 336 -8.45 -17.62 -19.20
N GLU A 337 -7.62 -17.86 -20.21
CA GLU A 337 -7.32 -16.90 -21.27
C GLU A 337 -8.55 -16.56 -22.10
N GLN A 338 -9.38 -17.55 -22.44
CA GLN A 338 -10.57 -17.32 -23.24
C GLN A 338 -11.56 -16.39 -22.54
N GLU A 339 -11.79 -16.59 -21.22
CA GLU A 339 -12.63 -15.68 -20.43
C GLU A 339 -12.04 -14.26 -20.35
N LEU A 340 -10.70 -14.13 -20.31
CA LEU A 340 -10.04 -12.83 -20.33
C LEU A 340 -10.22 -12.15 -21.69
N GLU A 341 -10.05 -12.87 -22.79
CA GLU A 341 -10.28 -12.37 -24.15
C GLU A 341 -11.72 -11.89 -24.33
N ASP A 342 -12.69 -12.73 -23.96
CA ASP A 342 -14.11 -12.41 -24.08
C ASP A 342 -14.48 -11.17 -23.24
N ALA A 343 -13.89 -11.04 -22.04
CA ALA A 343 -14.12 -9.90 -21.16
C ALA A 343 -13.54 -8.60 -21.74
N ILE A 344 -12.38 -8.67 -22.41
CA ILE A 344 -11.76 -7.52 -23.08
C ILE A 344 -12.59 -7.11 -24.29
N ASP A 345 -12.97 -8.07 -25.14
CA ASP A 345 -13.75 -7.82 -26.36
C ASP A 345 -15.16 -7.26 -26.04
N SER A 346 -15.76 -7.67 -24.93
CA SER A 346 -17.09 -7.20 -24.47
C SER A 346 -17.06 -5.98 -23.56
N TYR A 347 -15.89 -5.37 -23.32
CA TYR A 347 -15.75 -4.28 -22.38
C TYR A 347 -16.59 -3.05 -22.74
N ASP A 348 -17.42 -2.60 -21.79
CA ASP A 348 -18.22 -1.38 -21.89
C ASP A 348 -17.82 -0.38 -20.79
N ALA A 349 -17.27 0.75 -21.17
CA ALA A 349 -16.81 1.77 -20.24
C ALA A 349 -17.94 2.38 -19.38
N GLY A 350 -19.16 2.46 -19.93
CA GLY A 350 -20.32 2.99 -19.21
C GLY A 350 -20.81 2.03 -18.12
N GLN A 351 -20.88 0.74 -18.43
CA GLN A 351 -21.24 -0.30 -17.47
C GLN A 351 -20.16 -0.44 -16.38
N ASN A 352 -18.88 -0.46 -16.78
CA ASN A 352 -17.74 -0.49 -15.84
C ASN A 352 -17.81 0.67 -14.85
N ARG A 353 -17.99 1.91 -15.33
CA ARG A 353 -18.12 3.09 -14.47
C ARG A 353 -19.28 2.93 -13.47
N LYS A 354 -20.44 2.48 -13.91
CA LYS A 354 -21.61 2.26 -13.04
C LYS A 354 -21.32 1.18 -11.96
N ALA A 355 -20.68 0.08 -12.37
CA ALA A 355 -20.32 -1.00 -11.45
C ALA A 355 -19.34 -0.51 -10.37
N ILE A 356 -18.30 0.25 -10.74
CA ILE A 356 -17.34 0.84 -9.82
C ILE A 356 -18.02 1.84 -8.87
N GLN A 357 -18.86 2.73 -9.37
CA GLN A 357 -19.57 3.70 -8.53
C GLN A 357 -20.48 3.01 -7.50
N LYS A 358 -21.23 1.98 -7.94
CA LYS A 358 -22.05 1.16 -7.04
C LYS A 358 -21.21 0.45 -5.98
N HIS A 359 -20.02 -0.03 -6.37
CA HIS A 359 -19.09 -0.67 -5.44
C HIS A 359 -18.54 0.32 -4.41
N HIS A 360 -18.08 1.51 -4.84
CA HIS A 360 -17.61 2.56 -3.92
C HIS A 360 -18.73 2.95 -2.93
N GLN A 361 -19.95 3.09 -3.40
CA GLN A 361 -21.11 3.39 -2.56
C GLN A 361 -21.39 2.26 -1.56
N LYS A 362 -21.37 0.99 -2.02
CA LYS A 362 -21.56 -0.18 -1.16
C LYS A 362 -20.48 -0.32 -0.09
N MET A 363 -19.24 0.00 -0.43
CA MET A 363 -18.11 -0.02 0.50
C MET A 363 -18.11 1.17 1.46
N GLY A 364 -18.90 2.23 1.20
CA GLY A 364 -18.88 3.48 1.94
C GLY A 364 -17.53 4.19 1.79
N SER A 365 -17.11 4.50 0.55
CA SER A 365 -15.82 5.11 0.25
C SER A 365 -15.66 6.49 0.89
N PHE A 366 -14.52 6.75 1.50
CA PHE A 366 -14.11 8.04 2.05
C PHE A 366 -13.09 8.78 1.17
N GLU A 367 -12.76 8.21 0.02
CA GLU A 367 -11.76 8.76 -0.89
C GLU A 367 -12.27 10.07 -1.52
N SER A 368 -11.67 11.16 -1.14
CA SER A 368 -12.07 12.53 -1.55
C SER A 368 -10.96 13.29 -2.26
N GLY A 369 -9.75 12.72 -2.34
CA GLY A 369 -8.57 13.40 -2.86
C GLY A 369 -7.95 14.41 -1.89
N HIS A 370 -8.31 14.38 -0.60
CA HIS A 370 -7.84 15.29 0.45
C HIS A 370 -7.34 14.56 1.71
N ALA A 371 -6.93 13.30 1.58
CA ALA A 371 -6.47 12.51 2.72
C ALA A 371 -5.17 13.06 3.33
N CYS A 372 -4.20 13.46 2.49
CA CYS A 372 -2.96 14.08 2.95
C CYS A 372 -3.24 15.33 3.80
N GLU A 373 -4.13 16.19 3.35
CA GLU A 373 -4.51 17.43 4.05
C GLU A 373 -5.10 17.14 5.43
N LYS A 374 -6.10 16.25 5.49
CA LYS A 374 -6.78 15.87 6.74
C LYS A 374 -5.84 15.21 7.75
N VAL A 375 -4.94 14.33 7.31
CA VAL A 375 -3.95 13.70 8.19
C VAL A 375 -2.92 14.73 8.65
N CYS A 376 -2.47 15.63 7.78
CA CYS A 376 -1.55 16.72 8.13
C CYS A 376 -2.14 17.63 9.21
N GLU A 377 -3.44 17.96 9.15
CA GLU A 377 -4.13 18.71 10.19
C GLU A 377 -4.08 18.02 11.56
N ARG A 378 -4.22 16.68 11.61
CA ARG A 378 -4.09 15.91 12.86
C ARG A 378 -2.67 16.01 13.44
N ILE A 379 -1.65 15.92 12.58
CA ILE A 379 -0.26 16.10 12.98
C ILE A 379 -0.02 17.49 13.55
N ARG A 380 -0.52 18.53 12.89
CA ARG A 380 -0.41 19.93 13.36
C ARG A 380 -1.03 20.13 14.73
N ARG A 381 -2.26 19.67 14.93
CA ARG A 381 -2.97 19.79 16.21
C ARG A 381 -2.19 19.12 17.33
N LYS A 382 -1.62 17.92 17.08
CA LYS A 382 -0.83 17.22 18.10
C LYS A 382 0.45 17.96 18.44
N SER A 383 1.12 18.56 17.46
CA SER A 383 2.37 19.32 17.68
C SER A 383 2.14 20.64 18.44
N ILE A 384 0.94 21.25 18.37
CA ILE A 384 0.58 22.52 18.98
C ILE A 384 -0.08 22.35 20.36
N CYS A 385 -0.98 21.38 20.55
CA CYS A 385 -1.77 21.25 21.79
C CYS A 385 -0.97 20.90 23.04
N GLU A 386 0.31 20.54 22.95
CA GLU A 386 1.18 20.34 24.11
C GLU A 386 1.83 21.64 24.62
N GLU A 387 1.47 22.80 24.09
CA GLU A 387 1.95 24.09 24.64
C GLU A 387 1.25 24.49 25.96
N ASN A 388 0.09 23.89 26.29
CA ASN A 388 -0.75 24.28 27.41
C ASN A 388 -0.82 23.24 28.54
N THR A 389 0.06 22.25 28.58
CA THR A 389 0.20 21.26 29.67
C THR A 389 1.67 21.07 30.06
#